data_4ff5aeb5a919e9e0bfdd0f664a02860e
#
_entry.id   4ff5aeb5a919e9e0bfdd0f664a02860e
#
_cell.length_a   1.000
_cell.length_b   1.000
_cell.length_c   1.000
_cell.angle_alpha   90.00
_cell.angle_beta   90.00
_cell.angle_gamma   90.00
#
_symmetry.space_group_name_H-M   'P 1'
#
loop_
_entity.id
_entity.type
_entity.pdbx_description
1 polymer ?
#
loop_
_entity_poly.entity_id
_entity_poly.type
_entity_poly.pdbx_seq_one_letter_code
_entity_poly.pdbx_strand_id
1 'polypeptide(L)'
;MRVIVIGGVAGGMSAATRLRRLDESAEIVVLEQGSYVSYANCGLPYYVGGEIEDRAELLLHTPESLTARFRLDVRTQHEAIAIDRAARRVEVMDHRSGALVELDYDVLVLAAGASANPLEAAGIPVHTLRTVDDVDAIDALLPRDGAATALVVGGGYIGIEATENLVRRGVPTTLVHRCPHVLATLDPELAVLVEDELRANGVELRTSTEIESVDRDAVRLSDGELLRPRLIVNASGATPNTGLARAAGLRLGANGGIAVDAQNRTSDPHVYAVGDGVEKIGLDGEDALVAMAGLANRHGRTAADVIAGRPERNSPALGTTVVRVFGLTAASLGWSEGRLQRAGRPYRAVHTHPMSHAAYFPGAERMALKLLIDPADDAILGAQAVGGAGVDKRIDVLAVAMAGGITASGLARLELAYAPQYGQAKDPINQLGYVADNVRTGTTATVQWHELPALQRDGAAVVDVRSDAERASGAIPGALGIPLDELRERLDELPDAPVVVYCQVGQRGHTAARLLVQHGVDARNLDGGYRTWSAGRAAELAASETMEAR
;
A
#
# COMPACT_ATOMS: atom_id res chain seq x y z
N MET A 1 -24.26 31.11 -5.00
CA MET A 1 -23.09 30.50 -5.65
C MET A 1 -23.51 29.17 -6.23
N ARG A 2 -23.20 28.94 -7.51
CA ARG A 2 -23.49 27.67 -8.20
C ARG A 2 -22.21 26.84 -8.33
N VAL A 3 -22.21 25.65 -7.78
CA VAL A 3 -21.04 24.73 -7.79
C VAL A 3 -21.40 23.48 -8.56
N ILE A 4 -20.58 23.12 -9.54
CA ILE A 4 -20.67 21.85 -10.25
C ILE A 4 -19.55 20.93 -9.75
N VAL A 5 -19.88 19.70 -9.41
CA VAL A 5 -18.93 18.65 -9.00
C VAL A 5 -19.00 17.54 -10.03
N ILE A 6 -17.88 17.25 -10.69
CA ILE A 6 -17.76 16.18 -11.71
C ILE A 6 -17.13 14.95 -11.04
N GLY A 7 -17.93 13.91 -10.85
CA GLY A 7 -17.59 12.67 -10.12
C GLY A 7 -18.28 12.57 -8.78
N GLY A 8 -19.09 11.54 -8.62
CA GLY A 8 -20.04 11.35 -7.50
C GLY A 8 -19.61 10.34 -6.45
N VAL A 9 -18.29 10.07 -6.27
CA VAL A 9 -17.80 9.10 -5.29
C VAL A 9 -16.97 9.81 -4.20
N ALA A 10 -15.84 9.30 -3.76
CA ALA A 10 -15.13 9.72 -2.55
C ALA A 10 -14.86 11.24 -2.48
N GLY A 11 -14.02 11.77 -3.38
CA GLY A 11 -13.58 13.17 -3.33
C GLY A 11 -14.70 14.16 -3.62
N GLY A 12 -15.49 13.88 -4.68
CA GLY A 12 -16.58 14.75 -5.10
C GLY A 12 -17.70 14.83 -4.08
N MET A 13 -18.15 13.68 -3.54
CA MET A 13 -19.19 13.65 -2.51
C MET A 13 -18.74 14.27 -1.19
N SER A 14 -17.46 14.11 -0.81
CA SER A 14 -16.89 14.81 0.35
C SER A 14 -16.90 16.32 0.16
N ALA A 15 -16.55 16.80 -1.04
CA ALA A 15 -16.63 18.23 -1.36
C ALA A 15 -18.07 18.75 -1.34
N ALA A 16 -18.99 18.09 -2.05
CA ALA A 16 -20.39 18.50 -2.16
C ALA A 16 -21.11 18.55 -0.81
N THR A 17 -21.02 17.47 -0.03
CA THR A 17 -21.68 17.39 1.28
C THR A 17 -21.04 18.31 2.32
N ARG A 18 -19.72 18.54 2.26
CA ARG A 18 -19.05 19.51 3.11
C ARG A 18 -19.47 20.92 2.78
N LEU A 19 -19.48 21.27 1.50
CA LEU A 19 -19.86 22.60 1.03
C LEU A 19 -21.29 22.96 1.44
N ARG A 20 -22.25 22.03 1.29
CA ARG A 20 -23.64 22.21 1.79
C ARG A 20 -23.69 22.56 3.27
N ARG A 21 -22.86 21.91 4.10
CA ARG A 21 -22.79 22.21 5.54
C ARG A 21 -22.14 23.57 5.86
N LEU A 22 -21.46 24.18 4.90
CA LEU A 22 -20.83 25.50 5.04
C LEU A 22 -21.68 26.61 4.43
N ASP A 23 -22.44 26.30 3.38
CA ASP A 23 -23.32 27.25 2.68
C ASP A 23 -24.63 26.56 2.28
N GLU A 24 -25.68 26.80 3.07
CA GLU A 24 -27.02 26.25 2.83
C GLU A 24 -27.69 26.88 1.58
N SER A 25 -27.23 28.07 1.14
CA SER A 25 -27.77 28.79 -0.01
C SER A 25 -27.15 28.37 -1.35
N ALA A 26 -26.01 27.66 -1.34
CA ALA A 26 -25.32 27.25 -2.56
C ALA A 26 -26.19 26.30 -3.41
N GLU A 27 -26.21 26.49 -4.71
CA GLU A 27 -26.74 25.52 -5.67
C GLU A 27 -25.61 24.53 -5.99
N ILE A 28 -25.77 23.25 -5.64
CA ILE A 28 -24.74 22.23 -5.81
C ILE A 28 -25.25 21.14 -6.71
N VAL A 29 -24.64 20.99 -7.89
CA VAL A 29 -24.94 19.96 -8.89
C VAL A 29 -23.80 18.95 -8.89
N VAL A 30 -24.12 17.65 -8.75
CA VAL A 30 -23.16 16.54 -8.86
C VAL A 30 -23.44 15.76 -10.13
N LEU A 31 -22.46 15.68 -11.01
CA LEU A 31 -22.53 14.93 -12.26
C LEU A 31 -21.76 13.62 -12.10
N GLU A 32 -22.43 12.51 -12.33
CA GLU A 32 -21.83 11.17 -12.32
C GLU A 32 -22.18 10.44 -13.61
N GLN A 33 -21.13 10.00 -14.35
CA GLN A 33 -21.31 9.26 -15.60
C GLN A 33 -21.90 7.87 -15.40
N GLY A 34 -21.60 7.24 -14.26
CA GLY A 34 -22.10 5.91 -13.90
C GLY A 34 -23.51 5.92 -13.36
N SER A 35 -24.02 4.72 -13.07
CA SER A 35 -25.37 4.50 -12.54
C SER A 35 -25.48 4.80 -11.03
N TYR A 36 -24.35 4.79 -10.31
CA TYR A 36 -24.33 4.87 -8.84
C TYR A 36 -23.44 6.00 -8.34
N VAL A 37 -23.84 6.60 -7.23
CA VAL A 37 -23.08 7.61 -6.49
C VAL A 37 -22.80 7.13 -5.08
N SER A 38 -21.77 7.68 -4.44
CA SER A 38 -21.49 7.45 -3.01
C SER A 38 -21.52 5.97 -2.63
N TYR A 39 -20.86 5.13 -3.40
CA TYR A 39 -20.75 3.70 -3.11
C TYR A 39 -19.39 3.35 -2.49
N ALA A 40 -19.34 2.19 -1.82
CA ALA A 40 -18.17 1.69 -1.10
C ALA A 40 -17.19 0.98 -2.06
N ASN A 41 -16.36 1.72 -2.81
CA ASN A 41 -15.36 1.11 -3.72
C ASN A 41 -14.51 0.06 -3.04
N CYS A 42 -14.02 0.34 -1.81
CA CYS A 42 -13.18 -0.61 -1.07
C CYS A 42 -13.96 -1.84 -0.58
N GLY A 43 -15.29 -1.84 -0.64
CA GLY A 43 -16.14 -2.99 -0.35
C GLY A 43 -16.30 -3.97 -1.51
N LEU A 44 -16.02 -3.53 -2.72
CA LEU A 44 -16.27 -4.30 -3.95
C LEU A 44 -15.61 -5.70 -3.96
N PRO A 45 -14.32 -5.85 -3.64
CA PRO A 45 -13.67 -7.16 -3.57
C PRO A 45 -14.34 -8.08 -2.55
N TYR A 46 -14.71 -7.55 -1.38
CA TYR A 46 -15.31 -8.32 -0.27
C TYR A 46 -16.75 -8.76 -0.57
N TYR A 47 -17.46 -8.02 -1.42
CA TYR A 47 -18.75 -8.47 -1.96
C TYR A 47 -18.55 -9.65 -2.93
N VAL A 48 -17.56 -9.57 -3.83
CA VAL A 48 -17.20 -10.70 -4.71
C VAL A 48 -16.85 -11.94 -3.89
N GLY A 49 -16.14 -11.80 -2.78
CA GLY A 49 -15.78 -12.88 -1.85
C GLY A 49 -16.93 -13.41 -1.01
N GLY A 50 -18.09 -12.73 -0.98
CA GLY A 50 -19.24 -13.08 -0.15
C GLY A 50 -19.09 -12.70 1.32
N GLU A 51 -18.10 -11.89 1.69
CA GLU A 51 -17.92 -11.37 3.05
C GLU A 51 -18.90 -10.22 3.33
N ILE A 52 -19.17 -9.39 2.32
CA ILE A 52 -20.33 -8.49 2.27
C ILE A 52 -21.42 -9.26 1.51
N GLU A 53 -22.48 -9.66 2.21
CA GLU A 53 -23.52 -10.52 1.64
C GLU A 53 -24.58 -9.71 0.86
N ASP A 54 -24.98 -8.56 1.37
CA ASP A 54 -26.00 -7.72 0.75
C ASP A 54 -25.35 -6.63 -0.14
N ARG A 55 -25.65 -6.72 -1.44
CA ARG A 55 -25.25 -5.72 -2.42
C ARG A 55 -25.67 -4.29 -2.03
N ALA A 56 -26.79 -4.13 -1.35
CA ALA A 56 -27.28 -2.84 -0.92
C ALA A 56 -26.33 -2.14 0.06
N GLU A 57 -25.53 -2.87 0.82
CA GLU A 57 -24.53 -2.31 1.74
C GLU A 57 -23.40 -1.58 1.00
N LEU A 58 -23.18 -1.90 -0.28
CA LEU A 58 -22.23 -1.14 -1.11
C LEU A 58 -22.74 0.26 -1.46
N LEU A 59 -24.05 0.48 -1.45
CA LEU A 59 -24.70 1.72 -1.86
C LEU A 59 -24.95 2.62 -0.64
N LEU A 60 -23.95 3.41 -0.24
CA LEU A 60 -24.01 4.24 0.97
C LEU A 60 -25.12 5.31 0.91
N HIS A 61 -25.35 5.87 -0.28
CA HIS A 61 -26.39 6.85 -0.55
C HIS A 61 -26.95 6.70 -1.97
N THR A 62 -28.23 7.05 -2.12
CA THR A 62 -28.87 7.22 -3.44
C THR A 62 -29.01 8.71 -3.78
N PRO A 63 -29.24 9.09 -5.05
CA PRO A 63 -29.53 10.48 -5.43
C PRO A 63 -30.65 11.09 -4.59
N GLU A 64 -31.72 10.34 -4.35
CA GLU A 64 -32.89 10.79 -3.57
C GLU A 64 -32.51 11.04 -2.11
N SER A 65 -31.72 10.16 -1.50
CA SER A 65 -31.26 10.32 -0.12
C SER A 65 -30.32 11.53 0.04
N LEU A 66 -29.49 11.81 -0.95
CA LEU A 66 -28.59 12.95 -1.00
C LEU A 66 -29.37 14.26 -1.22
N THR A 67 -30.38 14.23 -2.08
CA THR A 67 -31.30 15.36 -2.28
C THR A 67 -32.07 15.66 -1.00
N ALA A 68 -32.65 14.66 -0.37
CA ALA A 68 -33.44 14.85 0.85
C ALA A 68 -32.60 15.35 2.03
N ARG A 69 -31.39 14.81 2.21
CA ARG A 69 -30.53 15.15 3.36
C ARG A 69 -29.69 16.40 3.15
N PHE A 70 -29.18 16.62 1.93
CA PHE A 70 -28.20 17.67 1.64
C PHE A 70 -28.66 18.64 0.54
N ARG A 71 -29.88 18.51 0.02
CA ARG A 71 -30.39 19.35 -1.08
C ARG A 71 -29.40 19.44 -2.25
N LEU A 72 -28.76 18.32 -2.60
CA LEU A 72 -27.88 18.20 -3.77
C LEU A 72 -28.73 17.82 -4.99
N ASP A 73 -28.46 18.45 -6.14
CA ASP A 73 -28.93 17.99 -7.44
C ASP A 73 -27.94 16.95 -7.97
N VAL A 74 -28.25 15.66 -7.73
CA VAL A 74 -27.37 14.56 -8.12
C VAL A 74 -27.88 13.92 -9.40
N ARG A 75 -27.09 13.97 -10.45
CA ARG A 75 -27.41 13.47 -11.77
C ARG A 75 -26.50 12.30 -12.15
N THR A 76 -27.00 11.07 -12.01
CA THR A 76 -26.34 9.86 -12.52
C THR A 76 -26.57 9.70 -14.01
N GLN A 77 -25.67 8.99 -14.70
CA GLN A 77 -25.64 8.83 -16.16
C GLN A 77 -25.55 10.18 -16.90
N HIS A 78 -24.89 11.14 -16.27
CA HIS A 78 -24.60 12.45 -16.83
C HIS A 78 -23.10 12.66 -16.90
N GLU A 79 -22.55 12.65 -18.10
CA GLU A 79 -21.12 12.80 -18.35
C GLU A 79 -20.77 14.24 -18.75
N ALA A 80 -19.86 14.87 -18.01
CA ALA A 80 -19.26 16.13 -18.43
C ALA A 80 -18.28 15.87 -19.57
N ILE A 81 -18.57 16.37 -20.77
CA ILE A 81 -17.81 16.11 -21.99
C ILE A 81 -16.91 17.28 -22.42
N ALA A 82 -17.25 18.53 -22.03
CA ALA A 82 -16.43 19.70 -22.29
C ALA A 82 -16.57 20.75 -21.19
N ILE A 83 -15.53 21.58 -21.04
CA ILE A 83 -15.51 22.74 -20.13
C ILE A 83 -15.08 23.97 -20.92
N ASP A 84 -15.95 24.96 -21.01
CA ASP A 84 -15.61 26.32 -21.43
C ASP A 84 -15.28 27.18 -20.19
N ARG A 85 -13.99 27.37 -19.94
CA ARG A 85 -13.51 28.15 -18.80
C ARG A 85 -13.79 29.64 -18.93
N ALA A 86 -13.81 30.16 -20.17
CA ALA A 86 -14.07 31.58 -20.42
C ALA A 86 -15.55 31.95 -20.18
N ALA A 87 -16.44 31.08 -20.63
CA ALA A 87 -17.88 31.20 -20.38
C ALA A 87 -18.30 30.67 -19.01
N ARG A 88 -17.42 29.95 -18.27
CA ARG A 88 -17.72 29.18 -17.05
C ARG A 88 -18.88 28.24 -17.23
N ARG A 89 -18.78 27.37 -18.21
CA ARG A 89 -19.81 26.45 -18.60
C ARG A 89 -19.28 25.03 -18.76
N VAL A 90 -20.09 24.04 -18.38
CA VAL A 90 -19.85 22.62 -18.60
C VAL A 90 -20.89 22.09 -19.59
N GLU A 91 -20.44 21.40 -20.63
CA GLU A 91 -21.29 20.64 -21.53
C GLU A 91 -21.44 19.22 -21.01
N VAL A 92 -22.68 18.76 -20.88
CA VAL A 92 -23.05 17.50 -20.24
C VAL A 92 -23.87 16.64 -21.18
N MET A 93 -23.46 15.39 -21.37
CA MET A 93 -24.24 14.36 -22.06
C MET A 93 -25.13 13.64 -21.04
N ASP A 94 -26.44 13.68 -21.25
CA ASP A 94 -27.37 12.80 -20.56
C ASP A 94 -27.48 11.48 -21.34
N HIS A 95 -26.89 10.42 -20.80
CA HIS A 95 -26.87 9.10 -21.45
C HIS A 95 -28.26 8.41 -21.46
N ARG A 96 -29.23 8.86 -20.65
CA ARG A 96 -30.60 8.32 -20.67
C ARG A 96 -31.40 8.82 -21.85
N SER A 97 -31.26 10.09 -22.16
CA SER A 97 -32.03 10.75 -23.23
C SER A 97 -31.22 10.98 -24.53
N GLY A 98 -29.89 10.92 -24.44
CA GLY A 98 -28.98 11.31 -25.51
C GLY A 98 -28.89 12.84 -25.69
N ALA A 99 -29.41 13.64 -24.75
CA ALA A 99 -29.44 15.08 -24.88
C ALA A 99 -28.13 15.72 -24.41
N LEU A 100 -27.70 16.77 -25.08
CA LEU A 100 -26.64 17.67 -24.62
C LEU A 100 -27.24 18.82 -23.84
N VAL A 101 -26.71 19.08 -22.65
CA VAL A 101 -27.15 20.15 -21.75
C VAL A 101 -25.94 21.00 -21.35
N GLU A 102 -26.09 22.31 -21.37
CA GLU A 102 -25.07 23.24 -20.87
C GLU A 102 -25.44 23.71 -19.45
N LEU A 103 -24.46 23.70 -18.54
CA LEU A 103 -24.61 24.16 -17.16
C LEU A 103 -23.56 25.23 -16.85
N ASP A 104 -24.04 26.41 -16.44
CA ASP A 104 -23.15 27.48 -15.95
C ASP A 104 -22.67 27.17 -14.52
N TYR A 105 -21.47 27.65 -14.14
CA TYR A 105 -20.93 27.51 -12.81
C TYR A 105 -20.22 28.79 -12.31
N ASP A 106 -20.25 29.02 -11.01
CA ASP A 106 -19.34 29.95 -10.33
C ASP A 106 -18.03 29.25 -9.94
N VAL A 107 -18.15 27.98 -9.52
CA VAL A 107 -17.03 27.13 -9.11
C VAL A 107 -17.24 25.71 -9.68
N LEU A 108 -16.15 25.11 -10.14
CA LEU A 108 -16.11 23.74 -10.65
C LEU A 108 -15.16 22.89 -9.80
N VAL A 109 -15.58 21.66 -9.46
CA VAL A 109 -14.74 20.67 -8.75
C VAL A 109 -14.60 19.43 -9.63
N LEU A 110 -13.38 19.15 -10.08
CA LEU A 110 -13.04 17.96 -10.85
C LEU A 110 -12.69 16.82 -9.90
N ALA A 111 -13.48 15.74 -9.90
CA ALA A 111 -13.30 14.56 -9.07
C ALA A 111 -13.47 13.26 -9.89
N ALA A 112 -13.07 13.28 -11.17
CA ALA A 112 -13.27 12.19 -12.13
C ALA A 112 -12.41 10.93 -11.82
N GLY A 113 -11.52 10.97 -10.83
CA GLY A 113 -10.73 9.84 -10.38
C GLY A 113 -9.74 9.32 -11.42
N ALA A 114 -9.61 7.99 -11.47
CA ALA A 114 -8.72 7.29 -12.40
C ALA A 114 -9.44 6.07 -12.99
N SER A 115 -9.05 5.63 -14.16
CA SER A 115 -9.58 4.41 -14.82
C SER A 115 -8.51 3.33 -14.85
N ALA A 116 -8.93 2.05 -14.78
CA ALA A 116 -8.01 0.94 -14.95
C ALA A 116 -7.33 1.02 -16.33
N ASN A 117 -6.06 0.64 -16.37
CA ASN A 117 -5.34 0.53 -17.64
C ASN A 117 -6.06 -0.50 -18.53
N PRO A 118 -6.18 -0.24 -19.85
CA PRO A 118 -6.85 -1.19 -20.73
C PRO A 118 -6.06 -2.50 -20.81
N LEU A 119 -6.78 -3.60 -20.85
CA LEU A 119 -6.28 -4.92 -21.22
C LEU A 119 -7.16 -5.44 -22.34
N GLU A 120 -6.61 -5.51 -23.54
CA GLU A 120 -7.33 -6.04 -24.69
C GLU A 120 -7.40 -7.55 -24.63
N ALA A 121 -8.60 -8.11 -24.73
CA ALA A 121 -8.83 -9.53 -24.76
C ALA A 121 -9.94 -9.88 -25.75
N ALA A 122 -9.67 -10.81 -26.65
CA ALA A 122 -10.65 -11.32 -27.60
C ALA A 122 -11.25 -12.61 -27.04
N GLY A 123 -12.48 -12.52 -26.50
CA GLY A 123 -13.29 -13.71 -26.18
C GLY A 123 -13.33 -14.14 -24.71
N ILE A 124 -12.37 -13.74 -23.88
CA ILE A 124 -12.43 -13.94 -22.42
C ILE A 124 -12.92 -12.64 -21.77
N PRO A 125 -13.95 -12.68 -20.91
CA PRO A 125 -14.40 -11.47 -20.20
C PRO A 125 -13.29 -10.87 -19.33
N VAL A 126 -13.01 -9.58 -19.53
CA VAL A 126 -12.09 -8.80 -18.71
C VAL A 126 -12.90 -7.79 -17.91
N HIS A 127 -12.75 -7.86 -16.60
CA HIS A 127 -13.40 -6.95 -15.68
C HIS A 127 -12.38 -6.24 -14.80
N THR A 128 -12.80 -5.11 -14.24
CA THR A 128 -12.06 -4.40 -13.19
C THR A 128 -12.81 -4.52 -11.86
N LEU A 129 -12.30 -3.97 -10.77
CA LEU A 129 -12.98 -3.88 -9.48
C LEU A 129 -13.07 -2.41 -9.06
N ARG A 130 -13.70 -1.59 -9.89
CA ARG A 130 -13.78 -0.14 -9.67
C ARG A 130 -15.20 0.38 -9.48
N THR A 131 -16.18 -0.29 -10.08
CA THR A 131 -17.59 0.12 -10.05
C THR A 131 -18.48 -1.01 -9.55
N VAL A 132 -19.69 -0.66 -9.15
CA VAL A 132 -20.73 -1.65 -8.78
C VAL A 132 -21.10 -2.51 -9.98
N ASP A 133 -21.12 -1.93 -11.18
CA ASP A 133 -21.41 -2.67 -12.42
C ASP A 133 -20.33 -3.74 -12.71
N ASP A 134 -19.03 -3.46 -12.37
CA ASP A 134 -17.95 -4.45 -12.51
C ASP A 134 -18.21 -5.69 -11.65
N VAL A 135 -18.58 -5.50 -10.37
CA VAL A 135 -18.79 -6.64 -9.47
C VAL A 135 -20.08 -7.41 -9.81
N ASP A 136 -21.11 -6.74 -10.26
CA ASP A 136 -22.33 -7.39 -10.77
C ASP A 136 -21.99 -8.31 -11.96
N ALA A 137 -21.14 -7.83 -12.88
CA ALA A 137 -20.69 -8.61 -14.03
C ALA A 137 -19.79 -9.80 -13.63
N ILE A 138 -18.87 -9.60 -12.67
CA ILE A 138 -18.04 -10.68 -12.11
C ILE A 138 -18.91 -11.71 -11.42
N ASP A 139 -19.85 -11.30 -10.58
CA ASP A 139 -20.76 -12.19 -9.85
C ASP A 139 -21.59 -13.06 -10.78
N ALA A 140 -22.08 -12.48 -11.89
CA ALA A 140 -22.83 -13.20 -12.91
C ALA A 140 -22.01 -14.28 -13.66
N LEU A 141 -20.69 -14.13 -13.72
CA LEU A 141 -19.79 -15.09 -14.38
C LEU A 141 -19.30 -16.21 -13.47
N LEU A 142 -19.35 -16.01 -12.16
CA LEU A 142 -18.84 -16.97 -11.18
C LEU A 142 -19.94 -17.95 -10.76
N PRO A 143 -19.89 -19.20 -11.20
CA PRO A 143 -20.84 -20.21 -10.77
C PRO A 143 -20.64 -20.53 -9.29
N ARG A 144 -21.74 -20.88 -8.62
CA ARG A 144 -21.72 -21.24 -7.18
C ARG A 144 -21.15 -22.66 -6.92
N ASP A 145 -20.87 -23.43 -7.96
CA ASP A 145 -20.36 -24.82 -7.92
C ASP A 145 -18.84 -24.93 -8.07
N GLY A 146 -18.10 -23.80 -8.14
CA GLY A 146 -16.63 -23.79 -8.15
C GLY A 146 -15.96 -24.28 -9.44
N ALA A 147 -16.71 -24.45 -10.53
CA ALA A 147 -16.19 -24.99 -11.81
C ALA A 147 -15.43 -23.97 -12.68
N ALA A 148 -15.21 -22.74 -12.22
CA ALA A 148 -14.54 -21.69 -12.96
C ALA A 148 -13.16 -21.37 -12.41
N THR A 149 -12.20 -21.04 -13.27
CA THR A 149 -10.89 -20.50 -12.90
C THR A 149 -10.81 -19.00 -13.21
N ALA A 150 -10.08 -18.26 -12.43
CA ALA A 150 -9.86 -16.83 -12.62
C ALA A 150 -8.37 -16.50 -12.79
N LEU A 151 -8.11 -15.50 -13.64
CA LEU A 151 -6.80 -14.88 -13.77
C LEU A 151 -6.87 -13.46 -13.23
N VAL A 152 -6.04 -13.13 -12.25
CA VAL A 152 -5.87 -11.76 -11.76
C VAL A 152 -4.56 -11.21 -12.33
N VAL A 153 -4.61 -10.02 -12.91
CA VAL A 153 -3.47 -9.36 -13.54
C VAL A 153 -3.06 -8.16 -12.73
N GLY A 154 -1.89 -8.25 -12.08
CA GLY A 154 -1.34 -7.19 -11.23
C GLY A 154 -1.36 -7.52 -9.75
N GLY A 155 -0.18 -7.59 -9.11
CA GLY A 155 0.03 -7.90 -7.69
C GLY A 155 0.08 -6.65 -6.79
N GLY A 156 -0.67 -5.60 -7.13
CA GLY A 156 -0.92 -4.45 -6.26
C GLY A 156 -2.06 -4.71 -5.26
N TYR A 157 -2.45 -3.70 -4.47
CA TYR A 157 -3.49 -3.84 -3.44
C TYR A 157 -4.80 -4.42 -3.98
N ILE A 158 -5.33 -3.86 -5.09
CA ILE A 158 -6.58 -4.34 -5.71
C ILE A 158 -6.44 -5.79 -6.19
N GLY A 159 -5.30 -6.14 -6.78
CA GLY A 159 -5.08 -7.51 -7.26
C GLY A 159 -4.97 -8.53 -6.12
N ILE A 160 -4.34 -8.16 -5.01
CA ILE A 160 -4.28 -9.01 -3.80
C ILE A 160 -5.68 -9.20 -3.21
N GLU A 161 -6.45 -8.12 -3.04
CA GLU A 161 -7.83 -8.20 -2.54
C GLU A 161 -8.73 -9.02 -3.48
N ALA A 162 -8.61 -8.83 -4.80
CA ALA A 162 -9.33 -9.64 -5.79
C ALA A 162 -8.98 -11.12 -5.66
N THR A 163 -7.69 -11.44 -5.58
CA THR A 163 -7.18 -12.80 -5.46
C THR A 163 -7.69 -13.48 -4.20
N GLU A 164 -7.54 -12.83 -3.04
CA GLU A 164 -8.03 -13.35 -1.76
C GLU A 164 -9.54 -13.67 -1.83
N ASN A 165 -10.33 -12.73 -2.33
CA ASN A 165 -11.78 -12.85 -2.34
C ASN A 165 -12.29 -13.87 -3.36
N LEU A 166 -11.63 -14.04 -4.50
CA LEU A 166 -11.91 -15.11 -5.45
C LEU A 166 -11.62 -16.50 -4.84
N VAL A 167 -10.45 -16.65 -4.19
CA VAL A 167 -10.09 -17.90 -3.51
C VAL A 167 -11.07 -18.21 -2.36
N ARG A 168 -11.45 -17.23 -1.54
CA ARG A 168 -12.47 -17.38 -0.49
C ARG A 168 -13.81 -17.85 -1.04
N ARG A 169 -14.17 -17.42 -2.23
CA ARG A 169 -15.36 -17.88 -2.95
C ARG A 169 -15.21 -19.29 -3.54
N GLY A 170 -14.05 -19.92 -3.41
CA GLY A 170 -13.76 -21.26 -3.94
C GLY A 170 -13.36 -21.27 -5.42
N VAL A 171 -12.95 -20.13 -5.98
CA VAL A 171 -12.51 -20.01 -7.37
C VAL A 171 -10.99 -20.22 -7.44
N PRO A 172 -10.49 -21.29 -8.10
CA PRO A 172 -9.06 -21.45 -8.35
C PRO A 172 -8.52 -20.22 -9.10
N THR A 173 -7.49 -19.56 -8.52
CA THR A 173 -7.03 -18.25 -8.99
C THR A 173 -5.54 -18.26 -9.26
N THR A 174 -5.16 -17.83 -10.46
CA THR A 174 -3.79 -17.50 -10.84
C THR A 174 -3.60 -15.99 -10.73
N LEU A 175 -2.57 -15.54 -10.01
CA LEU A 175 -2.15 -14.13 -9.93
C LEU A 175 -0.86 -13.94 -10.74
N VAL A 176 -0.94 -13.14 -11.81
CA VAL A 176 0.20 -12.78 -12.65
C VAL A 176 0.67 -11.37 -12.33
N HIS A 177 1.98 -11.20 -12.12
CA HIS A 177 2.58 -9.92 -11.81
C HIS A 177 3.92 -9.72 -12.52
N ARG A 178 4.08 -8.58 -13.22
CA ARG A 178 5.27 -8.28 -14.02
C ARG A 178 6.54 -7.99 -13.20
N CYS A 179 6.38 -7.53 -11.95
CA CYS A 179 7.52 -7.25 -11.07
C CYS A 179 7.95 -8.52 -10.31
N PRO A 180 9.20 -8.56 -9.80
CA PRO A 180 9.71 -9.71 -9.04
C PRO A 180 8.90 -10.02 -7.78
N HIS A 181 8.30 -9.00 -7.16
CA HIS A 181 7.55 -9.13 -5.91
C HIS A 181 6.22 -8.39 -5.98
N VAL A 182 5.21 -8.94 -5.29
CA VAL A 182 3.92 -8.27 -5.09
C VAL A 182 4.05 -7.06 -4.16
N LEU A 183 3.06 -6.17 -4.16
CA LEU A 183 3.00 -4.99 -3.30
C LEU A 183 4.30 -4.15 -3.35
N ALA A 184 4.55 -3.48 -4.47
CA ALA A 184 5.77 -2.69 -4.74
C ALA A 184 6.11 -1.60 -3.69
N THR A 185 5.27 -1.39 -2.69
CA THR A 185 5.53 -0.55 -1.52
C THR A 185 6.26 -1.27 -0.40
N LEU A 186 6.32 -2.61 -0.46
CA LEU A 186 7.13 -3.45 0.42
C LEU A 186 8.50 -3.71 -0.22
N ASP A 187 9.51 -3.83 0.63
CA ASP A 187 10.82 -4.30 0.20
C ASP A 187 10.84 -5.85 0.14
N PRO A 188 11.78 -6.46 -0.62
CA PRO A 188 11.74 -7.88 -0.98
C PRO A 188 11.57 -8.85 0.20
N GLU A 189 12.29 -8.62 1.31
CA GLU A 189 12.25 -9.48 2.51
C GLU A 189 10.93 -9.43 3.29
N LEU A 190 10.08 -8.41 3.01
CA LEU A 190 8.73 -8.35 3.54
C LEU A 190 7.71 -8.83 2.52
N ALA A 191 7.92 -8.54 1.23
CA ALA A 191 7.02 -8.96 0.17
C ALA A 191 6.92 -10.49 0.06
N VAL A 192 8.04 -11.21 0.24
CA VAL A 192 8.06 -12.68 0.20
C VAL A 192 7.15 -13.31 1.26
N LEU A 193 6.97 -12.68 2.42
CA LEU A 193 6.05 -13.17 3.44
C LEU A 193 4.59 -13.15 2.97
N VAL A 194 4.24 -12.15 2.18
CA VAL A 194 2.92 -12.05 1.53
C VAL A 194 2.78 -13.10 0.43
N GLU A 195 3.81 -13.30 -0.36
CA GLU A 195 3.84 -14.29 -1.44
C GLU A 195 3.70 -15.72 -0.91
N ASP A 196 4.37 -16.02 0.20
CA ASP A 196 4.27 -17.32 0.88
C ASP A 196 2.84 -17.55 1.41
N GLU A 197 2.20 -16.53 1.97
CA GLU A 197 0.81 -16.62 2.42
C GLU A 197 -0.16 -16.85 1.26
N LEU A 198 0.05 -16.17 0.11
CA LEU A 198 -0.75 -16.39 -1.09
C LEU A 198 -0.63 -17.86 -1.57
N ARG A 199 0.60 -18.38 -1.67
CA ARG A 199 0.86 -19.77 -2.08
C ARG A 199 0.29 -20.77 -1.09
N ALA A 200 0.43 -20.52 0.22
CA ALA A 200 -0.10 -21.38 1.28
C ALA A 200 -1.64 -21.48 1.23
N ASN A 201 -2.32 -20.47 0.71
CA ASN A 201 -3.76 -20.46 0.50
C ASN A 201 -4.20 -20.91 -0.90
N GLY A 202 -3.30 -21.53 -1.67
CA GLY A 202 -3.63 -22.16 -2.96
C GLY A 202 -3.67 -21.20 -4.14
N VAL A 203 -3.12 -19.99 -4.02
CA VAL A 203 -2.95 -19.08 -5.15
C VAL A 203 -1.80 -19.56 -6.02
N GLU A 204 -2.03 -19.70 -7.31
CA GLU A 204 -0.97 -19.87 -8.29
C GLU A 204 -0.34 -18.52 -8.58
N LEU A 205 0.78 -18.20 -7.92
CA LEU A 205 1.46 -16.92 -8.04
C LEU A 205 2.58 -16.97 -9.09
N ARG A 206 2.49 -16.10 -10.10
CA ARG A 206 3.46 -15.90 -11.18
C ARG A 206 4.01 -14.46 -11.12
N THR A 207 5.13 -14.28 -10.47
CA THR A 207 5.87 -13.00 -10.46
C THR A 207 6.82 -12.90 -11.64
N SER A 208 7.33 -11.70 -11.94
CA SER A 208 8.16 -11.41 -13.14
C SER A 208 7.55 -11.94 -14.45
N THR A 209 6.23 -12.05 -14.52
CA THR A 209 5.50 -12.63 -15.65
C THR A 209 4.47 -11.63 -16.17
N GLU A 210 4.37 -11.51 -17.48
CA GLU A 210 3.42 -10.63 -18.16
C GLU A 210 2.47 -11.44 -19.07
N ILE A 211 1.34 -10.86 -19.40
CA ILE A 211 0.50 -11.38 -20.46
C ILE A 211 1.13 -10.97 -21.79
N GLU A 212 1.44 -11.94 -22.64
CA GLU A 212 1.94 -11.73 -24.00
C GLU A 212 0.79 -11.53 -24.98
N SER A 213 -0.25 -12.39 -24.91
CA SER A 213 -1.44 -12.29 -25.76
C SER A 213 -2.66 -12.92 -25.09
N VAL A 214 -3.85 -12.47 -25.48
CA VAL A 214 -5.11 -13.08 -25.10
C VAL A 214 -5.85 -13.46 -26.39
N ASP A 215 -5.98 -14.77 -26.60
CA ASP A 215 -6.76 -15.35 -27.68
C ASP A 215 -8.20 -15.67 -27.20
N ARG A 216 -9.04 -16.21 -28.09
CA ARG A 216 -10.48 -16.44 -27.82
C ARG A 216 -10.78 -17.19 -26.52
N ASP A 217 -9.93 -18.12 -26.12
CA ASP A 217 -10.14 -19.02 -24.97
C ASP A 217 -8.88 -19.24 -24.12
N ALA A 218 -7.78 -18.59 -24.46
CA ALA A 218 -6.50 -18.78 -23.80
C ALA A 218 -5.72 -17.47 -23.61
N VAL A 219 -4.99 -17.39 -22.54
CA VAL A 219 -4.01 -16.35 -22.22
C VAL A 219 -2.62 -16.96 -22.32
N ARG A 220 -1.76 -16.40 -23.15
CA ARG A 220 -0.34 -16.74 -23.23
C ARG A 220 0.45 -15.83 -22.30
N LEU A 221 1.23 -16.43 -21.44
CA LEU A 221 2.16 -15.73 -20.56
C LEU A 221 3.55 -15.59 -21.21
N SER A 222 4.34 -14.64 -20.73
CA SER A 222 5.70 -14.36 -21.23
C SER A 222 6.70 -15.52 -21.01
N ASP A 223 6.41 -16.47 -20.13
CA ASP A 223 7.13 -17.74 -19.94
C ASP A 223 6.68 -18.86 -20.92
N GLY A 224 5.74 -18.56 -21.81
CA GLY A 224 5.19 -19.48 -22.80
C GLY A 224 4.02 -20.34 -22.31
N GLU A 225 3.65 -20.27 -21.04
CA GLU A 225 2.51 -21.02 -20.51
C GLU A 225 1.18 -20.50 -21.08
N LEU A 226 0.23 -21.42 -21.23
CA LEU A 226 -1.12 -21.15 -21.74
C LEU A 226 -2.15 -21.42 -20.64
N LEU A 227 -2.80 -20.37 -20.16
CA LEU A 227 -3.91 -20.41 -19.22
C LEU A 227 -5.26 -20.32 -19.93
N ARG A 228 -6.30 -20.94 -19.35
CA ARG A 228 -7.69 -20.88 -19.88
C ARG A 228 -8.66 -20.43 -18.78
N PRO A 229 -8.54 -19.17 -18.32
CA PRO A 229 -9.43 -18.67 -17.28
C PRO A 229 -10.83 -18.41 -17.84
N ARG A 230 -11.85 -18.56 -16.97
CA ARG A 230 -13.22 -18.17 -17.31
C ARG A 230 -13.41 -16.65 -17.31
N LEU A 231 -12.64 -15.95 -16.49
CA LEU A 231 -12.61 -14.49 -16.42
C LEU A 231 -11.23 -13.97 -16.08
N ILE A 232 -10.97 -12.75 -16.50
CA ILE A 232 -9.78 -11.99 -16.13
C ILE A 232 -10.21 -10.80 -15.28
N VAL A 233 -9.58 -10.65 -14.10
CA VAL A 233 -9.69 -9.43 -13.27
C VAL A 233 -8.44 -8.59 -13.51
N ASN A 234 -8.62 -7.45 -14.18
CA ASN A 234 -7.52 -6.55 -14.50
C ASN A 234 -7.27 -5.54 -13.36
N ALA A 235 -6.20 -5.76 -12.62
CA ALA A 235 -5.67 -4.91 -11.56
C ALA A 235 -4.26 -4.40 -11.88
N SER A 236 -3.88 -4.30 -13.18
CA SER A 236 -2.54 -3.96 -13.66
C SER A 236 -2.14 -2.49 -13.47
N GLY A 237 -2.97 -1.70 -12.82
CA GLY A 237 -2.78 -0.28 -12.53
C GLY A 237 -3.91 0.59 -13.06
N ALA A 238 -3.80 1.89 -12.80
CA ALA A 238 -4.79 2.87 -13.22
C ALA A 238 -4.14 4.15 -13.70
N THR A 239 -4.79 4.81 -14.66
CA THR A 239 -4.37 6.09 -15.21
C THR A 239 -5.35 7.19 -14.77
N PRO A 240 -4.88 8.37 -14.33
CA PRO A 240 -5.72 9.51 -13.98
C PRO A 240 -6.64 9.96 -15.11
N ASN A 241 -7.90 10.21 -14.81
CA ASN A 241 -8.88 10.71 -15.77
C ASN A 241 -8.70 12.22 -15.99
N THR A 242 -7.71 12.60 -16.80
CA THR A 242 -7.32 13.99 -17.05
C THR A 242 -7.75 14.52 -18.41
N GLY A 243 -8.45 13.72 -19.21
CA GLY A 243 -8.88 14.08 -20.56
C GLY A 243 -9.66 15.39 -20.61
N LEU A 244 -10.67 15.53 -19.76
CA LEU A 244 -11.51 16.72 -19.65
C LEU A 244 -10.70 17.96 -19.23
N ALA A 245 -9.84 17.82 -18.21
CA ALA A 245 -8.97 18.90 -17.72
C ALA A 245 -7.96 19.33 -18.78
N ARG A 246 -7.38 18.39 -19.52
CA ARG A 246 -6.45 18.65 -20.63
C ARG A 246 -7.13 19.38 -21.76
N ALA A 247 -8.31 18.93 -22.19
CA ALA A 247 -9.08 19.57 -23.26
C ALA A 247 -9.49 21.00 -22.88
N ALA A 248 -9.78 21.24 -21.60
CA ALA A 248 -10.06 22.58 -21.06
C ALA A 248 -8.80 23.46 -20.89
N GLY A 249 -7.60 22.97 -21.22
CA GLY A 249 -6.34 23.73 -21.08
C GLY A 249 -5.89 23.94 -19.64
N LEU A 250 -6.30 23.07 -18.71
CA LEU A 250 -5.79 23.07 -17.35
C LEU A 250 -4.40 22.42 -17.31
N ARG A 251 -3.52 22.90 -16.41
CA ARG A 251 -2.18 22.37 -16.27
C ARG A 251 -2.22 20.96 -15.65
N LEU A 252 -1.49 20.05 -16.28
CA LEU A 252 -1.19 18.73 -15.71
C LEU A 252 0.21 18.74 -15.08
N GLY A 253 0.42 17.91 -14.08
CA GLY A 253 1.71 17.73 -13.44
C GLY A 253 2.60 16.72 -14.19
N ALA A 254 3.81 16.52 -13.68
CA ALA A 254 4.84 15.70 -14.29
C ALA A 254 4.46 14.19 -14.34
N ASN A 255 3.61 13.74 -13.42
CA ASN A 255 3.17 12.34 -13.34
C ASN A 255 1.83 12.12 -14.07
N GLY A 256 1.34 13.11 -14.83
CA GLY A 256 0.16 13.02 -15.66
C GLY A 256 -1.18 13.29 -14.96
N GLY A 257 -1.18 13.58 -13.66
CA GLY A 257 -2.37 14.02 -12.91
C GLY A 257 -2.68 15.51 -13.11
N ILE A 258 -3.84 15.97 -12.66
CA ILE A 258 -4.17 17.40 -12.67
C ILE A 258 -3.30 18.09 -11.62
N ALA A 259 -2.54 19.12 -12.02
CA ALA A 259 -1.72 19.92 -11.12
C ALA A 259 -2.60 20.85 -10.27
N VAL A 260 -2.42 20.80 -8.95
CA VAL A 260 -3.11 21.67 -7.99
C VAL A 260 -2.14 22.26 -6.97
N ASP A 261 -2.55 23.35 -6.34
CA ASP A 261 -1.85 23.86 -5.16
C ASP A 261 -2.28 23.12 -3.87
N ALA A 262 -1.70 23.51 -2.73
CA ALA A 262 -2.04 22.94 -1.43
C ALA A 262 -3.51 23.17 -1.00
N GLN A 263 -4.26 23.98 -1.73
CA GLN A 263 -5.68 24.28 -1.51
C GLN A 263 -6.58 23.55 -2.52
N ASN A 264 -6.04 22.64 -3.32
CA ASN A 264 -6.70 21.95 -4.43
C ASN A 264 -7.15 22.86 -5.58
N ARG A 265 -6.62 24.08 -5.72
CA ARG A 265 -6.88 24.92 -6.88
C ARG A 265 -6.04 24.46 -8.07
N THR A 266 -6.64 24.42 -9.23
CA THR A 266 -5.93 24.15 -10.50
C THR A 266 -5.24 25.43 -11.01
N SER A 267 -4.77 25.42 -12.26
CA SER A 267 -4.29 26.63 -12.94
C SER A 267 -5.39 27.68 -13.22
N ASP A 268 -6.66 27.36 -12.95
CA ASP A 268 -7.80 28.27 -13.04
C ASP A 268 -8.36 28.50 -11.62
N PRO A 269 -8.51 29.78 -11.16
CA PRO A 269 -8.95 30.08 -9.81
C PRO A 269 -10.40 29.66 -9.49
N HIS A 270 -11.20 29.38 -10.51
CA HIS A 270 -12.59 28.92 -10.38
C HIS A 270 -12.73 27.38 -10.46
N VAL A 271 -11.61 26.67 -10.72
CA VAL A 271 -11.61 25.23 -10.90
C VAL A 271 -10.70 24.56 -9.87
N TYR A 272 -11.29 23.68 -9.09
CA TYR A 272 -10.62 22.83 -8.11
C TYR A 272 -10.55 21.40 -8.62
N ALA A 273 -9.58 20.62 -8.14
CA ALA A 273 -9.51 19.19 -8.46
C ALA A 273 -9.13 18.36 -7.24
N VAL A 274 -9.76 17.19 -7.08
CA VAL A 274 -9.57 16.28 -5.94
C VAL A 274 -9.63 14.82 -6.37
N GLY A 275 -9.17 13.92 -5.51
CA GLY A 275 -9.24 12.47 -5.75
C GLY A 275 -8.05 11.90 -6.51
N ASP A 276 -8.23 10.73 -7.13
CA ASP A 276 -7.16 9.93 -7.74
C ASP A 276 -6.61 10.54 -9.03
N GLY A 277 -7.37 11.42 -9.68
CA GLY A 277 -6.95 12.12 -10.89
C GLY A 277 -5.98 13.29 -10.67
N VAL A 278 -5.58 13.56 -9.42
CA VAL A 278 -4.85 14.77 -9.03
C VAL A 278 -3.48 14.43 -8.46
N GLU A 279 -2.45 15.20 -8.83
CA GLU A 279 -1.15 15.14 -8.16
C GLU A 279 -1.23 15.80 -6.77
N LYS A 280 -0.50 15.24 -5.84
CA LYS A 280 -0.49 15.62 -4.42
C LYS A 280 0.94 15.88 -4.00
N ILE A 281 1.14 16.83 -3.10
CA ILE A 281 2.45 17.07 -2.50
C ILE A 281 2.88 15.81 -1.75
N GLY A 282 4.01 15.22 -2.13
CA GLY A 282 4.65 14.09 -1.47
C GLY A 282 5.49 14.52 -0.27
N LEU A 283 6.12 13.53 0.37
CA LEU A 283 7.00 13.75 1.53
C LEU A 283 8.28 14.53 1.22
N ASP A 284 8.72 14.48 -0.02
CA ASP A 284 9.89 15.20 -0.55
C ASP A 284 9.57 16.64 -0.99
N GLY A 285 8.30 17.04 -0.90
CA GLY A 285 7.81 18.30 -1.42
C GLY A 285 7.52 18.30 -2.92
N GLU A 286 7.80 17.18 -3.61
CA GLU A 286 7.52 17.01 -5.03
C GLU A 286 6.09 16.46 -5.24
N ASP A 287 5.53 16.70 -6.41
CA ASP A 287 4.22 16.19 -6.76
C ASP A 287 4.22 14.68 -7.04
N ALA A 288 3.24 13.97 -6.50
CA ALA A 288 3.08 12.53 -6.64
C ALA A 288 1.62 12.11 -6.88
N LEU A 289 1.44 11.04 -7.64
CA LEU A 289 0.15 10.36 -7.75
C LEU A 289 0.00 9.37 -6.58
N VAL A 290 -0.96 9.64 -5.71
CA VAL A 290 -1.29 8.79 -4.56
C VAL A 290 -2.80 8.52 -4.58
N ALA A 291 -3.19 7.42 -5.19
CA ALA A 291 -4.58 7.01 -5.35
C ALA A 291 -5.09 6.34 -4.06
N MET A 292 -5.76 7.10 -3.20
CA MET A 292 -6.26 6.63 -1.91
C MET A 292 -7.56 7.33 -1.52
N ALA A 293 -8.58 6.56 -1.15
CA ALA A 293 -9.89 7.09 -0.76
C ALA A 293 -9.81 8.05 0.45
N GLY A 294 -8.95 7.76 1.44
CA GLY A 294 -8.74 8.63 2.59
C GLY A 294 -8.18 10.01 2.22
N LEU A 295 -7.25 10.07 1.26
CA LEU A 295 -6.74 11.33 0.71
C LEU A 295 -7.81 12.04 -0.13
N ALA A 296 -8.53 11.32 -0.99
CA ALA A 296 -9.60 11.88 -1.81
C ALA A 296 -10.67 12.57 -0.93
N ASN A 297 -11.09 11.92 0.15
CA ASN A 297 -12.06 12.48 1.11
C ASN A 297 -11.53 13.74 1.81
N ARG A 298 -10.29 13.72 2.31
CA ARG A 298 -9.68 14.89 2.97
C ARG A 298 -9.52 16.05 2.01
N HIS A 299 -9.03 15.80 0.79
CA HIS A 299 -8.87 16.82 -0.23
C HIS A 299 -10.21 17.41 -0.68
N GLY A 300 -11.26 16.58 -0.82
CA GLY A 300 -12.63 17.05 -1.08
C GLY A 300 -13.11 17.99 0.02
N ARG A 301 -12.86 17.65 1.29
CA ARG A 301 -13.17 18.52 2.43
C ARG A 301 -12.37 19.83 2.40
N THR A 302 -11.06 19.76 2.18
CA THR A 302 -10.21 20.98 2.07
C THR A 302 -10.68 21.88 0.94
N ALA A 303 -10.98 21.34 -0.25
CA ALA A 303 -11.50 22.12 -1.37
C ALA A 303 -12.79 22.86 -1.00
N ALA A 304 -13.74 22.17 -0.35
CA ALA A 304 -14.99 22.78 0.10
C ALA A 304 -14.76 23.89 1.15
N ASP A 305 -13.87 23.68 2.11
CA ASP A 305 -13.52 24.68 3.12
C ASP A 305 -12.90 25.93 2.45
N VAL A 306 -12.01 25.74 1.45
CA VAL A 306 -11.39 26.84 0.69
C VAL A 306 -12.42 27.58 -0.17
N ILE A 307 -13.31 26.86 -0.86
CA ILE A 307 -14.42 27.47 -1.65
C ILE A 307 -15.32 28.34 -0.75
N ALA A 308 -15.54 27.90 0.49
CA ALA A 308 -16.30 28.66 1.49
C ALA A 308 -15.48 29.78 2.19
N GLY A 309 -14.26 30.09 1.70
CA GLY A 309 -13.43 31.19 2.20
C GLY A 309 -12.60 30.86 3.44
N ARG A 310 -12.43 29.59 3.82
CA ARG A 310 -11.59 29.17 4.95
C ARG A 310 -10.13 28.97 4.48
N PRO A 311 -9.12 29.29 5.30
CA PRO A 311 -7.70 29.22 4.92
C PRO A 311 -7.11 27.81 5.12
N GLU A 312 -7.81 26.76 4.66
CA GLU A 312 -7.35 25.38 4.80
C GLU A 312 -6.31 25.00 3.75
N ARG A 313 -5.48 24.00 4.07
CA ARG A 313 -4.45 23.45 3.18
C ARG A 313 -4.27 21.95 3.41
N ASN A 314 -3.90 21.24 2.37
CA ASN A 314 -3.52 19.83 2.48
C ASN A 314 -2.14 19.68 3.11
N SER A 315 -1.98 18.65 3.93
CA SER A 315 -0.67 18.15 4.35
C SER A 315 -0.07 17.24 3.27
N PRO A 316 1.27 17.05 3.26
CA PRO A 316 1.90 16.07 2.39
C PRO A 316 1.28 14.68 2.54
N ALA A 317 1.21 13.95 1.42
CA ALA A 317 0.70 12.59 1.38
C ALA A 317 1.78 11.61 1.86
N LEU A 318 1.47 10.86 2.92
CA LEU A 318 2.36 9.82 3.46
C LEU A 318 2.29 8.52 2.65
N GLY A 319 1.22 8.28 1.89
CA GLY A 319 0.98 7.02 1.20
C GLY A 319 0.75 5.84 2.15
N THR A 320 0.12 6.09 3.30
CA THR A 320 -0.17 5.04 4.29
C THR A 320 -1.19 4.06 3.75
N THR A 321 -0.80 2.78 3.66
CA THR A 321 -1.63 1.70 3.11
C THR A 321 -1.68 0.51 4.06
N VAL A 322 -2.77 -0.23 3.97
CA VAL A 322 -2.96 -1.52 4.65
C VAL A 322 -3.82 -2.42 3.77
N VAL A 323 -3.49 -3.71 3.75
CA VAL A 323 -4.26 -4.75 3.06
C VAL A 323 -4.24 -6.04 3.87
N ARG A 324 -5.36 -6.74 3.90
CA ARG A 324 -5.44 -8.11 4.39
C ARG A 324 -5.01 -9.07 3.28
N VAL A 325 -4.29 -10.11 3.65
CA VAL A 325 -3.88 -11.21 2.78
C VAL A 325 -4.11 -12.51 3.54
N PHE A 326 -5.29 -13.07 3.47
CA PHE A 326 -5.76 -14.23 4.23
C PHE A 326 -5.55 -14.08 5.74
N GLY A 327 -4.55 -14.77 6.32
CA GLY A 327 -4.19 -14.69 7.73
C GLY A 327 -3.25 -13.54 8.08
N LEU A 328 -2.69 -12.85 7.08
CA LEU A 328 -1.76 -11.75 7.28
C LEU A 328 -2.40 -10.38 7.01
N THR A 329 -1.76 -9.37 7.57
CA THR A 329 -1.94 -7.96 7.24
C THR A 329 -0.61 -7.43 6.73
N ALA A 330 -0.61 -6.77 5.58
CA ALA A 330 0.53 -6.06 5.03
C ALA A 330 0.25 -4.55 5.02
N ALA A 331 1.20 -3.74 5.47
CA ALA A 331 1.03 -2.30 5.55
C ALA A 331 2.33 -1.57 5.26
N SER A 332 2.22 -0.35 4.73
CA SER A 332 3.38 0.52 4.47
C SER A 332 3.02 2.00 4.58
N LEU A 333 4.02 2.82 4.79
CA LEU A 333 3.93 4.28 4.71
C LEU A 333 5.28 4.87 4.27
N GLY A 334 5.25 6.03 3.65
CA GLY A 334 6.45 6.72 3.18
C GLY A 334 7.12 6.01 2.00
N TRP A 335 8.44 5.95 2.02
CA TRP A 335 9.24 5.42 0.92
C TRP A 335 9.78 4.02 1.25
N SER A 336 9.87 3.15 0.25
CA SER A 336 10.61 1.88 0.32
C SER A 336 12.12 2.10 0.05
N GLU A 337 12.96 1.12 0.39
CA GLU A 337 14.40 1.16 0.04
C GLU A 337 14.61 1.38 -1.45
N GLY A 338 13.88 0.62 -2.27
CA GLY A 338 13.99 0.75 -3.72
C GLY A 338 13.67 2.16 -4.22
N ARG A 339 12.74 2.89 -3.59
CA ARG A 339 12.47 4.29 -3.92
C ARG A 339 13.60 5.21 -3.45
N LEU A 340 14.11 5.02 -2.23
CA LEU A 340 15.22 5.81 -1.69
C LEU A 340 16.50 5.64 -2.53
N GLN A 341 16.80 4.40 -2.93
CA GLN A 341 17.95 4.08 -3.79
C GLN A 341 17.84 4.78 -5.16
N ARG A 342 16.69 4.69 -5.82
CA ARG A 342 16.46 5.39 -7.11
C ARG A 342 16.57 6.91 -7.00
N ALA A 343 16.16 7.47 -5.86
CA ALA A 343 16.28 8.90 -5.56
C ALA A 343 17.70 9.32 -5.10
N GLY A 344 18.61 8.37 -4.89
CA GLY A 344 19.95 8.64 -4.35
C GLY A 344 19.93 9.19 -2.92
N ARG A 345 18.84 8.95 -2.16
CA ARG A 345 18.66 9.47 -0.80
C ARG A 345 19.26 8.51 0.22
N PRO A 346 20.22 8.95 1.05
CA PRO A 346 20.79 8.11 2.10
C PRO A 346 19.73 7.69 3.13
N TYR A 347 19.86 6.45 3.61
CA TYR A 347 18.96 5.92 4.64
C TYR A 347 19.69 4.87 5.51
N ARG A 348 19.13 4.60 6.66
CA ARG A 348 19.39 3.43 7.50
C ARG A 348 18.13 2.57 7.58
N ALA A 349 18.29 1.25 7.47
CA ALA A 349 17.20 0.31 7.71
C ALA A 349 17.33 -0.33 9.09
N VAL A 350 16.19 -0.55 9.74
CA VAL A 350 16.07 -1.25 11.02
C VAL A 350 14.94 -2.26 10.92
N HIS A 351 15.22 -3.52 11.28
CA HIS A 351 14.22 -4.58 11.30
C HIS A 351 13.98 -5.09 12.71
N THR A 352 12.71 -5.33 13.05
CA THR A 352 12.32 -6.00 14.30
C THR A 352 11.22 -7.02 14.04
N HIS A 353 11.15 -8.06 14.90
CA HIS A 353 10.13 -9.09 14.80
C HIS A 353 9.41 -9.29 16.14
N PRO A 354 8.74 -8.28 16.68
CA PRO A 354 8.02 -8.38 17.93
C PRO A 354 6.77 -9.25 17.83
N MET A 355 6.21 -9.65 18.97
CA MET A 355 4.87 -10.22 19.05
C MET A 355 3.83 -9.09 19.03
N SER A 356 2.63 -9.36 18.53
CA SER A 356 1.50 -8.41 18.47
C SER A 356 1.11 -7.88 19.86
N HIS A 357 1.16 -8.76 20.86
CA HIS A 357 0.89 -8.47 22.26
C HIS A 357 1.75 -9.39 23.16
N ALA A 358 1.51 -9.39 24.47
CA ALA A 358 2.31 -10.16 25.42
C ALA A 358 2.32 -11.65 25.08
N ALA A 359 3.52 -12.23 24.85
CA ALA A 359 3.68 -13.59 24.35
C ALA A 359 3.10 -14.68 25.27
N TYR A 360 2.92 -14.37 26.56
CA TYR A 360 2.28 -15.28 27.52
C TYR A 360 0.74 -15.24 27.44
N PHE A 361 0.17 -14.29 26.72
CA PHE A 361 -1.28 -14.21 26.50
C PHE A 361 -1.64 -14.95 25.19
N PRO A 362 -2.74 -15.75 25.18
CA PRO A 362 -3.12 -16.53 24.01
C PRO A 362 -3.37 -15.69 22.76
N GLY A 363 -3.01 -16.23 21.60
CA GLY A 363 -3.24 -15.58 20.30
C GLY A 363 -2.18 -14.55 19.93
N ALA A 364 -1.05 -14.48 20.62
CA ALA A 364 0.05 -13.61 20.25
C ALA A 364 0.71 -14.09 18.96
N GLU A 365 0.76 -13.21 17.95
CA GLU A 365 1.33 -13.46 16.63
C GLU A 365 2.56 -12.57 16.40
N ARG A 366 3.51 -13.08 15.65
CA ARG A 366 4.71 -12.33 15.31
C ARG A 366 4.48 -11.45 14.11
N MET A 367 5.03 -10.23 14.13
CA MET A 367 5.05 -9.33 12.98
C MET A 367 6.50 -9.00 12.57
N ALA A 368 6.72 -8.75 11.29
CA ALA A 368 7.93 -8.15 10.76
C ALA A 368 7.69 -6.65 10.61
N LEU A 369 8.53 -5.84 11.22
CA LEU A 369 8.50 -4.38 11.12
C LEU A 369 9.83 -3.90 10.56
N LYS A 370 9.76 -2.98 9.60
CA LYS A 370 10.90 -2.30 9.01
C LYS A 370 10.74 -0.79 9.14
N LEU A 371 11.81 -0.09 9.47
CA LEU A 371 11.87 1.37 9.54
C LEU A 371 13.02 1.87 8.67
N LEU A 372 12.75 2.87 7.84
CA LEU A 372 13.73 3.57 7.02
C LEU A 372 13.93 4.97 7.59
N ILE A 373 15.18 5.33 7.88
CA ILE A 373 15.54 6.46 8.71
C ILE A 373 16.56 7.32 7.97
N ASP A 374 16.38 8.63 7.99
CA ASP A 374 17.38 9.57 7.51
C ASP A 374 18.58 9.58 8.48
N PRO A 375 19.81 9.29 8.01
CA PRO A 375 20.97 9.27 8.88
C PRO A 375 21.39 10.66 9.41
N ALA A 376 20.93 11.75 8.78
CA ALA A 376 21.33 13.10 9.14
C ALA A 376 20.55 13.67 10.33
N ASP A 377 19.23 13.46 10.35
CA ASP A 377 18.33 14.08 11.34
C ASP A 377 17.44 13.09 12.10
N ASP A 378 17.63 11.79 11.84
CA ASP A 378 16.85 10.71 12.45
C ASP A 378 15.36 10.72 12.07
N ALA A 379 14.99 11.44 11.01
CA ALA A 379 13.61 11.48 10.51
C ALA A 379 13.17 10.11 9.96
N ILE A 380 11.90 9.78 10.15
CA ILE A 380 11.30 8.58 9.56
C ILE A 380 11.04 8.87 8.07
N LEU A 381 11.66 8.10 7.18
CA LEU A 381 11.48 8.18 5.72
C LEU A 381 10.40 7.25 5.22
N GLY A 382 10.23 6.12 5.89
CA GLY A 382 9.23 5.12 5.57
C GLY A 382 9.20 4.00 6.58
N ALA A 383 8.11 3.24 6.55
CA ALA A 383 7.97 2.04 7.37
C ALA A 383 7.11 0.99 6.67
N GLN A 384 7.35 -0.26 7.02
CA GLN A 384 6.64 -1.41 6.46
C GLN A 384 6.36 -2.41 7.58
N ALA A 385 5.23 -3.09 7.48
CA ALA A 385 4.81 -4.07 8.47
C ALA A 385 4.09 -5.23 7.79
N VAL A 386 4.43 -6.47 8.16
CA VAL A 386 3.73 -7.69 7.73
C VAL A 386 3.58 -8.61 8.94
N GLY A 387 2.38 -9.14 9.15
CA GLY A 387 2.09 -10.06 10.25
C GLY A 387 0.60 -10.27 10.44
N GLY A 388 0.21 -10.93 11.48
CA GLY A 388 -1.19 -11.12 11.85
C GLY A 388 -1.79 -9.89 12.53
N ALA A 389 -2.38 -10.08 13.69
CA ALA A 389 -3.06 -9.01 14.43
C ALA A 389 -2.12 -7.86 14.84
N GLY A 390 -2.62 -6.62 14.76
CA GLY A 390 -2.01 -5.41 15.30
C GLY A 390 -0.96 -4.73 14.41
N VAL A 391 -0.82 -5.15 13.16
CA VAL A 391 -0.04 -4.46 12.12
C VAL A 391 -0.65 -3.09 11.83
N ASP A 392 -1.96 -3.03 11.66
CA ASP A 392 -2.77 -1.82 11.43
C ASP A 392 -2.52 -0.76 12.52
N LYS A 393 -2.59 -1.16 13.79
CA LYS A 393 -2.30 -0.28 14.94
C LYS A 393 -0.89 0.33 14.84
N ARG A 394 0.12 -0.47 14.48
CA ARG A 394 1.52 -0.02 14.47
C ARG A 394 1.81 0.91 13.30
N ILE A 395 1.25 0.61 12.13
CA ILE A 395 1.42 1.50 10.98
C ILE A 395 0.74 2.86 11.21
N ASP A 396 -0.40 2.89 11.89
CA ASP A 396 -1.08 4.15 12.25
C ASP A 396 -0.27 4.97 13.24
N VAL A 397 0.33 4.34 14.25
CA VAL A 397 1.23 5.04 15.19
C VAL A 397 2.43 5.62 14.46
N LEU A 398 3.03 4.87 13.52
CA LEU A 398 4.15 5.36 12.69
C LEU A 398 3.71 6.50 11.75
N ALA A 399 2.51 6.44 11.19
CA ALA A 399 1.96 7.51 10.36
C ALA A 399 1.77 8.81 11.17
N VAL A 400 1.26 8.70 12.40
CA VAL A 400 1.12 9.84 13.32
C VAL A 400 2.49 10.38 13.74
N ALA A 401 3.44 9.49 14.05
CA ALA A 401 4.81 9.88 14.39
C ALA A 401 5.47 10.66 13.25
N MET A 402 5.39 10.14 12.03
CA MET A 402 5.94 10.78 10.84
C MET A 402 5.27 12.13 10.54
N ALA A 403 3.94 12.20 10.60
CA ALA A 403 3.19 13.45 10.41
C ALA A 403 3.50 14.49 11.49
N GLY A 404 3.76 14.05 12.72
CA GLY A 404 4.09 14.90 13.86
C GLY A 404 5.57 15.24 14.00
N GLY A 405 6.45 14.76 13.09
CA GLY A 405 7.89 15.01 13.15
C GLY A 405 8.59 14.30 14.32
N ILE A 406 8.02 13.21 14.84
CA ILE A 406 8.67 12.36 15.84
C ILE A 406 9.77 11.56 15.14
N THR A 407 11.00 11.64 15.65
CA THR A 407 12.15 10.94 15.07
C THR A 407 12.10 9.44 15.36
N ALA A 408 12.89 8.65 14.63
CA ALA A 408 12.98 7.20 14.81
C ALA A 408 13.39 6.83 16.24
N SER A 409 14.43 7.46 16.80
CA SER A 409 14.82 7.27 18.22
C SER A 409 13.78 7.82 19.18
N GLY A 410 13.00 8.82 18.78
CA GLY A 410 11.89 9.39 19.55
C GLY A 410 10.77 8.39 19.83
N LEU A 411 10.57 7.39 18.96
CA LEU A 411 9.60 6.30 19.15
C LEU A 411 9.82 5.54 20.48
N ALA A 412 11.06 5.48 20.94
CA ALA A 412 11.43 4.83 22.20
C ALA A 412 10.74 5.44 23.43
N ARG A 413 10.32 6.69 23.35
CA ARG A 413 9.76 7.49 24.44
C ARG A 413 8.23 7.63 24.39
N LEU A 414 7.59 7.04 23.40
CA LEU A 414 6.13 7.10 23.31
C LEU A 414 5.49 6.27 24.41
N GLU A 415 4.56 6.89 25.14
CA GLU A 415 3.69 6.20 26.09
C GLU A 415 2.48 5.64 25.34
N LEU A 416 2.50 4.34 25.07
CA LEU A 416 1.45 3.65 24.32
C LEU A 416 0.59 2.79 25.24
N ALA A 417 -0.69 2.64 24.91
CA ALA A 417 -1.64 1.87 25.69
C ALA A 417 -1.21 0.40 25.80
N TYR A 418 -1.21 -0.13 27.02
CA TYR A 418 -0.82 -1.50 27.33
C TYR A 418 -1.87 -2.22 28.18
N ALA A 419 -2.24 -3.40 27.73
CA ALA A 419 -2.72 -4.52 28.51
C ALA A 419 -2.34 -5.81 27.76
N PRO A 420 -2.19 -6.97 28.44
CA PRO A 420 -1.59 -8.18 27.84
C PRO A 420 -2.23 -8.61 26.50
N GLN A 421 -3.51 -8.41 26.33
CA GLN A 421 -4.27 -8.80 25.11
C GLN A 421 -4.16 -7.77 23.97
N TYR A 422 -3.65 -6.56 24.21
CA TYR A 422 -3.60 -5.48 23.22
C TYR A 422 -2.18 -5.06 22.81
N GLY A 423 -1.17 -5.40 23.62
CA GLY A 423 0.20 -4.97 23.37
C GLY A 423 1.20 -5.62 24.30
N GLN A 424 2.39 -5.07 24.30
CA GLN A 424 3.48 -5.42 25.22
C GLN A 424 3.85 -4.20 26.07
N ALA A 425 4.42 -4.41 27.25
CA ALA A 425 4.93 -3.32 28.08
C ALA A 425 6.03 -2.50 27.37
N LYS A 426 6.79 -3.17 26.48
CA LYS A 426 7.63 -2.54 25.46
C LYS A 426 6.93 -2.75 24.13
N ASP A 427 6.07 -1.82 23.73
CA ASP A 427 5.30 -1.95 22.48
C ASP A 427 6.25 -2.16 21.29
N PRO A 428 5.85 -2.88 20.24
CA PRO A 428 6.61 -3.00 18.98
C PRO A 428 7.19 -1.69 18.46
N ILE A 429 6.47 -0.58 18.60
CA ILE A 429 6.95 0.75 18.22
C ILE A 429 8.09 1.24 19.12
N ASN A 430 7.99 1.03 20.44
CA ASN A 430 9.10 1.36 21.33
C ASN A 430 10.33 0.50 21.03
N GLN A 431 10.14 -0.78 20.69
CA GLN A 431 11.25 -1.67 20.30
C GLN A 431 11.96 -1.17 19.03
N LEU A 432 11.22 -0.73 18.01
CA LEU A 432 11.81 -0.07 16.84
C LEU A 432 12.64 1.15 17.25
N GLY A 433 12.10 2.00 18.11
CA GLY A 433 12.79 3.18 18.64
C GLY A 433 14.07 2.83 19.40
N TYR A 434 14.07 1.76 20.20
CA TYR A 434 15.28 1.32 20.91
C TYR A 434 16.37 0.84 19.95
N VAL A 435 16.01 0.07 18.92
CA VAL A 435 16.98 -0.39 17.91
C VAL A 435 17.51 0.80 17.11
N ALA A 436 16.64 1.72 16.68
CA ALA A 436 17.04 2.93 15.97
C ALA A 436 18.02 3.79 16.78
N ASP A 437 17.75 3.98 18.09
CA ASP A 437 18.64 4.74 18.98
C ASP A 437 19.99 4.03 19.21
N ASN A 438 20.00 2.71 19.39
CA ASN A 438 21.22 1.92 19.51
C ASN A 438 22.11 2.05 18.27
N VAL A 439 21.52 2.04 17.07
CA VAL A 439 22.28 2.21 15.81
C VAL A 439 22.76 3.65 15.66
N ARG A 440 21.89 4.63 15.93
CA ARG A 440 22.21 6.06 15.86
C ARG A 440 23.35 6.47 16.79
N THR A 441 23.37 5.95 18.01
CA THR A 441 24.38 6.27 19.03
C THR A 441 25.66 5.44 18.89
N GLY A 442 25.73 4.51 17.92
CA GLY A 442 26.86 3.59 17.79
C GLY A 442 26.93 2.55 18.92
N THR A 443 25.87 2.43 19.75
CA THR A 443 25.80 1.40 20.80
C THR A 443 25.89 0.00 20.18
N THR A 444 25.31 -0.21 18.98
CA THR A 444 25.43 -1.46 18.23
C THR A 444 25.60 -1.14 16.74
N ALA A 445 26.68 -1.64 16.14
CA ALA A 445 26.82 -1.69 14.70
C ALA A 445 25.96 -2.84 14.15
N THR A 446 25.28 -2.59 13.04
CA THR A 446 24.42 -3.57 12.36
C THR A 446 24.93 -3.87 10.95
N VAL A 447 24.55 -5.03 10.44
CA VAL A 447 24.76 -5.49 9.06
C VAL A 447 23.40 -5.86 8.48
N GLN A 448 23.11 -5.40 7.28
CA GLN A 448 21.89 -5.79 6.58
C GLN A 448 22.04 -7.18 5.95
N TRP A 449 20.94 -7.88 5.78
CA TRP A 449 20.93 -9.26 5.29
C TRP A 449 21.65 -9.42 3.93
N HIS A 450 21.53 -8.45 3.03
CA HIS A 450 22.14 -8.45 1.69
C HIS A 450 23.65 -8.08 1.71
N GLU A 451 24.15 -7.49 2.78
CA GLU A 451 25.57 -7.16 2.95
C GLU A 451 26.39 -8.36 3.44
N LEU A 452 25.73 -9.31 4.14
CA LEU A 452 26.39 -10.43 4.79
C LEU A 452 27.25 -11.30 3.85
N PRO A 453 26.79 -11.66 2.62
CA PRO A 453 27.61 -12.46 1.71
C PRO A 453 28.93 -11.79 1.29
N ALA A 454 28.97 -10.46 1.17
CA ALA A 454 30.19 -9.73 0.89
C ALA A 454 31.14 -9.78 2.09
N LEU A 455 30.65 -9.52 3.29
CA LEU A 455 31.46 -9.57 4.51
C LEU A 455 32.05 -10.98 4.76
N GLN A 456 31.29 -12.05 4.47
CA GLN A 456 31.81 -13.43 4.56
C GLN A 456 32.96 -13.67 3.55
N ARG A 457 32.83 -13.17 2.31
CA ARG A 457 33.93 -13.27 1.31
C ARG A 457 35.17 -12.48 1.74
N ASP A 458 34.97 -11.36 2.45
CA ASP A 458 36.04 -10.52 2.99
C ASP A 458 36.65 -11.06 4.29
N GLY A 459 36.22 -12.27 4.74
CA GLY A 459 36.78 -13.00 5.86
C GLY A 459 36.08 -12.75 7.20
N ALA A 460 34.95 -12.07 7.25
CA ALA A 460 34.18 -11.95 8.48
C ALA A 460 33.62 -13.30 8.92
N ALA A 461 33.76 -13.63 10.21
CA ALA A 461 33.15 -14.81 10.79
C ALA A 461 31.68 -14.56 11.13
N VAL A 462 30.83 -15.55 10.90
CA VAL A 462 29.42 -15.51 11.27
C VAL A 462 29.19 -16.39 12.48
N VAL A 463 28.56 -15.86 13.53
CA VAL A 463 28.31 -16.58 14.79
C VAL A 463 26.81 -16.63 15.07
N ASP A 464 26.30 -17.84 15.15
CA ASP A 464 24.90 -18.13 15.53
C ASP A 464 24.78 -18.26 17.04
N VAL A 465 24.11 -17.31 17.67
CA VAL A 465 23.91 -17.33 19.14
C VAL A 465 22.56 -17.92 19.55
N ARG A 466 21.92 -18.66 18.65
CA ARG A 466 20.69 -19.43 18.94
C ARG A 466 21.04 -20.75 19.64
N SER A 467 20.00 -21.38 20.18
CA SER A 467 20.14 -22.75 20.70
C SER A 467 20.39 -23.75 19.57
N ASP A 468 20.95 -24.93 19.91
CA ASP A 468 21.17 -26.00 18.93
C ASP A 468 19.87 -26.48 18.26
N ALA A 469 18.76 -26.49 19.01
CA ALA A 469 17.44 -26.83 18.47
C ALA A 469 16.96 -25.83 17.40
N GLU A 470 17.19 -24.52 17.61
CA GLU A 470 16.88 -23.49 16.60
C GLU A 470 17.78 -23.61 15.38
N ARG A 471 19.04 -23.96 15.57
CA ARG A 471 20.02 -24.17 14.47
C ARG A 471 19.69 -25.37 13.63
N ALA A 472 19.24 -26.46 14.25
CA ALA A 472 18.81 -27.66 13.54
C ALA A 472 17.65 -27.41 12.57
N SER A 473 16.84 -26.37 12.80
CA SER A 473 15.75 -25.96 11.91
C SER A 473 16.20 -25.10 10.72
N GLY A 474 17.52 -24.84 10.60
CA GLY A 474 18.13 -24.03 9.56
C GLY A 474 19.12 -23.00 10.15
N ALA A 475 20.22 -22.78 9.43
CA ALA A 475 21.30 -21.87 9.84
C ALA A 475 21.89 -21.13 8.63
N ILE A 476 22.55 -20.02 8.88
CA ILE A 476 23.35 -19.35 7.84
C ILE A 476 24.57 -20.22 7.51
N PRO A 477 24.83 -20.54 6.23
CA PRO A 477 25.94 -21.38 5.84
C PRO A 477 27.28 -20.86 6.37
N GLY A 478 28.09 -21.77 6.95
CA GLY A 478 29.41 -21.42 7.52
C GLY A 478 29.38 -20.75 8.90
N ALA A 479 28.21 -20.61 9.52
CA ALA A 479 28.12 -20.00 10.85
C ALA A 479 28.62 -20.93 11.98
N LEU A 480 29.49 -20.40 12.82
CA LEU A 480 29.91 -21.02 14.09
C LEU A 480 28.77 -20.94 15.11
N GLY A 481 28.44 -22.04 15.75
CA GLY A 481 27.37 -22.08 16.75
C GLY A 481 27.91 -21.93 18.15
N ILE A 482 27.56 -20.82 18.80
CA ILE A 482 27.86 -20.58 20.22
C ILE A 482 26.62 -19.94 20.84
N PRO A 483 25.78 -20.71 21.54
CA PRO A 483 24.59 -20.16 22.21
C PRO A 483 24.93 -18.96 23.10
N LEU A 484 24.05 -17.94 23.12
CA LEU A 484 24.29 -16.70 23.86
C LEU A 484 24.68 -16.94 25.33
N ASP A 485 24.04 -17.93 25.97
CA ASP A 485 24.26 -18.23 27.39
C ASP A 485 25.64 -18.85 27.65
N GLU A 486 26.26 -19.47 26.64
CA GLU A 486 27.59 -20.07 26.68
C GLU A 486 28.69 -19.11 26.18
N LEU A 487 28.32 -18.02 25.49
CA LEU A 487 29.25 -17.17 24.74
C LEU A 487 30.37 -16.60 25.62
N ARG A 488 30.08 -16.27 26.91
CA ARG A 488 31.08 -15.72 27.83
C ARG A 488 32.20 -16.70 28.18
N GLU A 489 31.89 -18.00 28.19
CA GLU A 489 32.83 -19.07 28.55
C GLU A 489 33.57 -19.60 27.33
N ARG A 490 33.13 -19.24 26.12
CA ARG A 490 33.61 -19.77 24.83
C ARG A 490 34.18 -18.67 23.90
N LEU A 491 34.63 -17.56 24.47
CA LEU A 491 35.22 -16.44 23.70
C LEU A 491 36.50 -16.83 22.95
N ASP A 492 37.25 -17.82 23.47
CA ASP A 492 38.46 -18.35 22.88
C ASP A 492 38.20 -19.23 21.61
N GLU A 493 36.96 -19.62 21.38
CA GLU A 493 36.58 -20.32 20.14
C GLU A 493 36.37 -19.37 18.96
N LEU A 494 36.30 -18.05 19.21
CA LEU A 494 36.07 -17.06 18.15
C LEU A 494 37.36 -16.90 17.32
N PRO A 495 37.24 -16.82 15.98
CA PRO A 495 38.38 -16.53 15.14
C PRO A 495 38.88 -15.09 15.31
N ASP A 496 40.15 -14.86 15.05
CA ASP A 496 40.78 -13.53 15.01
C ASP A 496 40.37 -12.80 13.71
N ALA A 497 39.11 -12.41 13.62
CA ALA A 497 38.50 -11.76 12.46
C ALA A 497 37.29 -10.91 12.92
N PRO A 498 36.82 -9.95 12.11
CA PRO A 498 35.53 -9.30 12.35
C PRO A 498 34.39 -10.31 12.46
N VAL A 499 33.49 -10.12 13.40
CA VAL A 499 32.41 -11.07 13.72
C VAL A 499 31.05 -10.46 13.41
N VAL A 500 30.20 -11.18 12.69
CA VAL A 500 28.79 -10.88 12.54
C VAL A 500 27.99 -11.90 13.36
N VAL A 501 27.37 -11.45 14.43
CA VAL A 501 26.52 -12.30 15.27
C VAL A 501 25.07 -12.22 14.83
N TYR A 502 24.34 -13.32 14.94
CA TYR A 502 22.91 -13.33 14.71
C TYR A 502 22.15 -14.26 15.65
N CYS A 503 20.90 -13.93 15.88
CA CYS A 503 19.92 -14.83 16.49
C CYS A 503 18.67 -14.93 15.61
N GLN A 504 17.56 -15.42 16.15
CA GLN A 504 16.34 -15.58 15.38
C GLN A 504 15.74 -14.26 14.86
N VAL A 505 15.82 -13.17 15.65
CA VAL A 505 15.11 -11.89 15.43
C VAL A 505 15.94 -10.63 15.74
N GLY A 506 17.26 -10.76 15.88
CA GLY A 506 18.19 -9.65 16.15
C GLY A 506 18.40 -9.31 17.64
N GLN A 507 17.46 -9.61 18.55
CA GLN A 507 17.55 -9.18 19.95
C GLN A 507 18.68 -9.84 20.76
N ARG A 508 18.81 -11.17 20.73
CA ARG A 508 19.93 -11.89 21.35
C ARG A 508 21.25 -11.58 20.66
N GLY A 509 21.22 -11.36 19.33
CA GLY A 509 22.37 -10.92 18.55
C GLY A 509 22.89 -9.56 19.01
N HIS A 510 22.00 -8.60 19.30
CA HIS A 510 22.39 -7.33 19.92
C HIS A 510 23.12 -7.55 21.26
N THR A 511 22.58 -8.39 22.14
CA THR A 511 23.23 -8.71 23.42
C THR A 511 24.61 -9.33 23.23
N ALA A 512 24.75 -10.26 22.28
CA ALA A 512 26.03 -10.89 21.93
C ALA A 512 27.03 -9.87 21.36
N ALA A 513 26.62 -9.04 20.39
CA ALA A 513 27.48 -7.99 19.83
C ALA A 513 27.99 -7.04 20.92
N ARG A 514 27.13 -6.63 21.87
CA ARG A 514 27.53 -5.78 23.00
C ARG A 514 28.52 -6.46 23.93
N LEU A 515 28.32 -7.74 24.19
CA LEU A 515 29.26 -8.54 25.01
C LEU A 515 30.63 -8.59 24.29
N LEU A 516 30.66 -8.95 23.04
CA LEU A 516 31.89 -9.12 22.25
C LEU A 516 32.68 -7.80 22.12
N VAL A 517 32.01 -6.70 21.80
CA VAL A 517 32.65 -5.37 21.73
C VAL A 517 33.29 -4.97 23.05
N GLN A 518 32.65 -5.28 24.19
CA GLN A 518 33.22 -5.00 25.51
C GLN A 518 34.45 -5.89 25.86
N HIS A 519 34.61 -7.02 25.17
CA HIS A 519 35.80 -7.88 25.22
C HIS A 519 36.83 -7.58 24.12
N GLY A 520 36.67 -6.47 23.35
CA GLY A 520 37.62 -6.01 22.36
C GLY A 520 37.47 -6.66 20.97
N VAL A 521 36.41 -7.43 20.74
CA VAL A 521 36.12 -8.06 19.43
C VAL A 521 35.37 -7.05 18.55
N ASP A 522 35.79 -6.90 17.28
CA ASP A 522 35.01 -6.16 16.26
C ASP A 522 33.75 -6.98 15.91
N ALA A 523 32.66 -6.70 16.59
CA ALA A 523 31.43 -7.45 16.44
C ALA A 523 30.25 -6.57 16.01
N ARG A 524 29.46 -7.07 15.06
CA ARG A 524 28.26 -6.44 14.49
C ARG A 524 27.08 -7.39 14.61
N ASN A 525 25.87 -6.84 14.76
CA ASN A 525 24.64 -7.61 14.80
C ASN A 525 23.99 -7.68 13.40
N LEU A 526 23.61 -8.86 12.97
CA LEU A 526 22.76 -9.02 11.77
C LEU A 526 21.37 -8.49 12.06
N ASP A 527 20.99 -7.40 11.39
CA ASP A 527 19.72 -6.70 11.60
C ASP A 527 18.52 -7.61 11.28
N GLY A 528 17.53 -7.66 12.18
CA GLY A 528 16.40 -8.57 12.07
C GLY A 528 16.73 -10.07 12.22
N GLY A 529 18.01 -10.44 12.31
CA GLY A 529 18.49 -11.81 12.54
C GLY A 529 18.18 -12.79 11.42
N TYR A 530 18.10 -14.09 11.78
CA TYR A 530 17.87 -15.19 10.83
C TYR A 530 16.58 -15.03 10.02
N ARG A 531 15.50 -14.50 10.64
CA ARG A 531 14.21 -14.32 9.95
C ARG A 531 14.31 -13.34 8.79
N THR A 532 14.90 -12.17 8.99
CA THR A 532 15.08 -11.20 7.90
C THR A 532 16.04 -11.72 6.85
N TRP A 533 17.14 -12.35 7.26
CA TRP A 533 18.11 -12.94 6.34
C TRP A 533 17.48 -14.03 5.47
N SER A 534 16.74 -14.99 6.07
CA SER A 534 16.11 -16.09 5.32
C SER A 534 15.05 -15.59 4.34
N ALA A 535 14.24 -14.62 4.74
CA ALA A 535 13.24 -14.00 3.87
C ALA A 535 13.90 -13.25 2.70
N GLY A 536 14.94 -12.44 2.99
CA GLY A 536 15.69 -11.74 1.94
C GLY A 536 16.37 -12.69 0.96
N ARG A 537 16.97 -13.78 1.45
CA ARG A 537 17.57 -14.81 0.58
C ARG A 537 16.53 -15.55 -0.27
N ALA A 538 15.36 -15.84 0.29
CA ALA A 538 14.28 -16.43 -0.49
C ALA A 538 13.81 -15.49 -1.61
N ALA A 539 13.70 -14.20 -1.32
CA ALA A 539 13.34 -13.20 -2.31
C ALA A 539 14.39 -13.08 -3.43
N GLU A 540 15.70 -13.08 -3.10
CA GLU A 540 16.78 -13.07 -4.11
C GLU A 540 16.74 -14.32 -5.00
N LEU A 541 16.54 -15.50 -4.43
CA LEU A 541 16.50 -16.76 -5.19
C LEU A 541 15.30 -16.77 -6.14
N ALA A 542 14.11 -16.39 -5.69
CA ALA A 542 12.93 -16.29 -6.55
C ALA A 542 13.13 -15.33 -7.72
N ALA A 543 13.78 -14.19 -7.49
CA ALA A 543 14.10 -13.23 -8.55
C ALA A 543 15.14 -13.78 -9.54
N SER A 544 16.13 -14.54 -9.08
CA SER A 544 17.21 -15.12 -9.92
C SER A 544 16.69 -16.26 -10.81
N GLU A 545 15.89 -17.17 -10.28
CA GLU A 545 15.28 -18.28 -11.03
C GLU A 545 14.42 -17.75 -12.20
N THR A 546 13.73 -16.64 -11.98
CA THR A 546 12.92 -16.00 -13.02
C THR A 546 13.78 -15.34 -14.12
N MET A 547 14.99 -14.86 -13.79
CA MET A 547 15.91 -14.29 -14.77
C MET A 547 16.58 -15.38 -15.62
N GLU A 548 16.87 -16.56 -15.08
CA GLU A 548 17.46 -17.68 -15.80
C GLU A 548 16.44 -18.38 -16.73
N ALA A 549 15.14 -18.29 -16.43
CA ALA A 549 14.06 -18.88 -17.24
C ALA A 549 13.67 -18.04 -18.47
N ARG A 550 14.23 -16.83 -18.63
CA ARG A 550 14.05 -15.93 -19.78
C ARG A 550 15.17 -16.02 -20.78
#